data_663e3ce034b8eef608e324f094633f2e
#
_entry.id   663e3ce034b8eef608e324f094633f2e
#
_cell.length_a   1.000
_cell.length_b   1.000
_cell.length_c   1.000
_cell.angle_alpha   90.00
_cell.angle_beta   90.00
_cell.angle_gamma   90.00
#
_symmetry.space_group_name_H-M   'P 1'
#
loop_
_entity.id
_entity.type
_entity.pdbx_description
1 polymer ?
#
loop_
_entity_poly.entity_id
_entity_poly.type
_entity_poly.pdbx_seq_one_letter_code
_entity_poly.pdbx_strand_id
1 'polypeptide(L)'
;MPMMIALKAATPQLPRTTAVADHVVAVDETDSTNALAVQMIGDGSLTLPDHQDGELAVAVVAADRQTAGRGRNGHKWVSQPGRCSTMSYAVRIPRAIATDESVNGWLQMIAGLVTLDALNGMIEEYGAAPNQPDCSLELKWPNDVFCHGLKLGGLLSELVIPPSSGTGTDADADDDVVIVFGVGLNLALGACRLPTPQST
;
A
#
# COMPACT_ATOMS: atom_id res chain seq x y z
N MET A 1 -16.81 27.54 -16.82
CA MET A 1 -16.25 26.32 -16.29
C MET A 1 -14.73 26.53 -16.16
N PRO A 2 -14.11 26.44 -14.98
CA PRO A 2 -12.68 26.50 -14.90
C PRO A 2 -12.11 25.25 -15.58
N MET A 3 -11.24 25.47 -16.54
CA MET A 3 -10.48 24.42 -17.24
C MET A 3 -9.61 23.71 -16.19
N MET A 4 -9.96 22.50 -15.81
CA MET A 4 -9.13 21.67 -14.95
C MET A 4 -7.85 21.35 -15.73
N ILE A 5 -6.76 22.01 -15.38
CA ILE A 5 -5.44 21.64 -15.86
C ILE A 5 -5.15 20.25 -15.27
N ALA A 6 -5.06 19.23 -16.12
CA ALA A 6 -4.64 17.92 -15.69
C ALA A 6 -3.18 18.03 -15.20
N LEU A 7 -2.92 17.72 -13.92
CA LEU A 7 -1.57 17.67 -13.39
C LEU A 7 -0.81 16.53 -14.09
N LYS A 8 0.41 16.82 -14.53
CA LYS A 8 1.31 15.81 -15.06
C LYS A 8 1.84 14.98 -13.88
N ALA A 9 1.89 13.66 -14.05
CA ALA A 9 2.52 12.78 -13.06
C ALA A 9 4.02 13.11 -12.91
N ALA A 10 4.53 13.00 -11.70
CA ALA A 10 5.91 13.24 -11.36
C ALA A 10 6.41 12.19 -10.36
N THR A 11 7.66 11.76 -10.51
CA THR A 11 8.25 10.76 -9.59
C THR A 11 8.22 11.25 -8.15
N PRO A 12 7.59 10.52 -7.21
CA PRO A 12 7.54 10.88 -5.81
C PRO A 12 8.93 10.98 -5.18
N GLN A 13 9.16 12.01 -4.37
CA GLN A 13 10.39 12.16 -3.58
C GLN A 13 10.12 11.65 -2.17
N LEU A 14 10.80 10.60 -1.75
CA LEU A 14 10.52 9.84 -0.51
C LEU A 14 11.76 9.75 0.40
N PRO A 15 12.39 10.90 0.80
CA PRO A 15 13.66 10.86 1.55
C PRO A 15 13.55 10.18 2.92
N ARG A 16 12.43 10.32 3.61
CA ARG A 16 12.19 9.66 4.91
C ARG A 16 12.01 8.15 4.74
N THR A 17 11.26 7.73 3.73
CA THR A 17 11.06 6.31 3.42
C THR A 17 12.38 5.65 3.03
N THR A 18 13.19 6.33 2.20
CA THR A 18 14.52 5.84 1.79
C THR A 18 15.49 5.70 2.97
N ALA A 19 15.26 6.41 4.06
CA ALA A 19 16.10 6.31 5.26
C ALA A 19 15.78 5.07 6.14
N VAL A 20 14.62 4.43 5.95
CA VAL A 20 14.13 3.35 6.83
C VAL A 20 13.76 2.07 6.07
N ALA A 21 13.47 2.13 4.78
CA ALA A 21 13.16 0.95 3.97
C ALA A 21 14.45 0.41 3.32
N ASP A 22 14.55 -0.91 3.17
CA ASP A 22 15.68 -1.57 2.52
C ASP A 22 15.78 -1.18 1.04
N HIS A 23 14.64 -1.06 0.37
CA HIS A 23 14.56 -0.64 -1.03
C HIS A 23 13.39 0.32 -1.25
N VAL A 24 13.61 1.34 -2.08
CA VAL A 24 12.56 2.26 -2.54
C VAL A 24 12.61 2.39 -4.05
N VAL A 25 11.51 2.06 -4.70
CA VAL A 25 11.28 2.24 -6.13
C VAL A 25 10.19 3.29 -6.30
N ALA A 26 10.53 4.43 -6.90
CA ALA A 26 9.58 5.50 -7.16
C ALA A 26 9.52 5.79 -8.66
N VAL A 27 8.31 5.84 -9.21
CA VAL A 27 8.05 6.12 -10.63
C VAL A 27 6.98 7.20 -10.77
N ASP A 28 6.97 7.91 -11.87
CA ASP A 28 5.91 8.89 -12.16
C ASP A 28 4.58 8.19 -12.49
N GLU A 29 4.62 7.11 -13.27
CA GLU A 29 3.43 6.37 -13.69
C GLU A 29 3.71 4.87 -13.81
N THR A 30 2.74 4.06 -13.41
CA THR A 30 2.71 2.60 -13.63
C THR A 30 1.26 2.14 -13.83
N ASP A 31 1.03 0.89 -14.20
CA ASP A 31 -0.30 0.30 -14.22
C ASP A 31 -0.85 0.15 -12.79
N SER A 32 -0.07 -0.44 -11.89
CA SER A 32 -0.38 -0.61 -10.47
C SER A 32 0.91 -0.80 -9.68
N THR A 33 1.07 -0.10 -8.57
CA THR A 33 2.24 -0.26 -7.69
C THR A 33 2.35 -1.69 -7.13
N ASN A 34 1.21 -2.34 -6.82
CA ASN A 34 1.19 -3.75 -6.44
C ASN A 34 1.68 -4.64 -7.58
N ALA A 35 1.16 -4.45 -8.80
CA ALA A 35 1.58 -5.26 -9.95
C ALA A 35 3.07 -5.10 -10.23
N LEU A 36 3.59 -3.89 -10.15
CA LEU A 36 5.01 -3.60 -10.33
C LEU A 36 5.84 -4.30 -9.24
N ALA A 37 5.44 -4.19 -7.96
CA ALA A 37 6.13 -4.87 -6.85
C ALA A 37 6.12 -6.39 -7.03
N VAL A 38 4.96 -6.98 -7.34
CA VAL A 38 4.81 -8.43 -7.60
C VAL A 38 5.70 -8.88 -8.75
N GLN A 39 5.73 -8.13 -9.85
CA GLN A 39 6.57 -8.43 -10.99
C GLN A 39 8.07 -8.38 -10.61
N MET A 40 8.52 -7.30 -9.97
CA MET A 40 9.92 -7.11 -9.60
C MET A 40 10.42 -8.15 -8.60
N ILE A 41 9.56 -8.60 -7.67
CA ILE A 41 9.88 -9.71 -6.75
C ILE A 41 9.94 -11.02 -7.54
N GLY A 42 8.97 -11.27 -8.40
CA GLY A 42 8.86 -12.51 -9.18
C GLY A 42 10.00 -12.69 -10.19
N ASP A 43 10.54 -11.62 -10.77
CA ASP A 43 11.68 -11.67 -11.70
C ASP A 43 13.05 -11.48 -11.00
N GLY A 44 13.05 -11.27 -9.66
CA GLY A 44 14.26 -11.12 -8.85
C GLY A 44 14.94 -9.75 -8.96
N SER A 45 14.34 -8.77 -9.64
CA SER A 45 14.89 -7.41 -9.74
C SER A 45 14.67 -6.59 -8.44
N LEU A 46 13.76 -7.03 -7.57
CA LEU A 46 13.57 -6.53 -6.22
C LEU A 46 13.69 -7.70 -5.24
N THR A 47 14.75 -7.69 -4.46
CA THR A 47 15.01 -8.70 -3.42
C THR A 47 14.92 -8.05 -2.05
N LEU A 48 14.43 -8.79 -1.06
CA LEU A 48 14.38 -8.37 0.32
C LEU A 48 15.46 -9.11 1.12
N PRO A 49 16.27 -8.41 1.93
CA PRO A 49 17.32 -9.05 2.72
C PRO A 49 16.76 -9.99 3.77
N ASP A 50 17.62 -10.87 4.27
CA ASP A 50 17.37 -11.67 5.46
C ASP A 50 17.82 -10.88 6.69
N HIS A 51 16.86 -10.42 7.48
CA HIS A 51 17.16 -9.82 8.78
C HIS A 51 17.15 -10.88 9.88
N GLN A 52 18.30 -11.07 10.54
CA GLN A 52 18.46 -12.10 11.57
C GLN A 52 17.99 -11.69 12.96
N ASP A 53 17.75 -10.41 13.19
CA ASP A 53 17.47 -9.84 14.52
C ASP A 53 15.99 -9.56 14.79
N GLY A 54 15.07 -10.15 14.02
CA GLY A 54 13.63 -9.95 14.16
C GLY A 54 13.12 -8.64 13.54
N GLU A 55 13.96 -7.90 12.83
CA GLU A 55 13.55 -6.77 12.00
C GLU A 55 12.87 -7.26 10.72
N LEU A 56 11.86 -6.54 10.27
CA LEU A 56 11.17 -6.86 9.02
C LEU A 56 11.90 -6.23 7.83
N ALA A 57 12.20 -7.04 6.83
CA ALA A 57 12.67 -6.52 5.54
C ALA A 57 11.51 -5.89 4.78
N VAL A 58 11.67 -4.63 4.38
CA VAL A 58 10.62 -3.83 3.73
C VAL A 58 11.14 -3.15 2.48
N ALA A 59 10.47 -3.39 1.36
CA ALA A 59 10.65 -2.59 0.16
C ALA A 59 9.38 -1.76 -0.14
N VAL A 60 9.56 -0.58 -0.70
CA VAL A 60 8.46 0.33 -1.04
C VAL A 60 8.47 0.62 -2.53
N VAL A 61 7.32 0.43 -3.18
CA VAL A 61 7.07 0.85 -4.56
C VAL A 61 6.03 1.95 -4.56
N ALA A 62 6.34 3.11 -5.12
CA ALA A 62 5.47 4.27 -5.14
C ALA A 62 5.29 4.83 -6.55
N ALA A 63 4.09 5.32 -6.84
CA ALA A 63 3.81 6.02 -8.09
C ALA A 63 2.88 7.22 -7.83
N ASP A 64 3.08 8.31 -8.58
CA ASP A 64 2.15 9.45 -8.54
C ASP A 64 0.85 9.13 -9.29
N ARG A 65 0.92 8.28 -10.33
CA ARG A 65 -0.24 7.86 -11.11
C ARG A 65 -0.27 6.35 -11.36
N GLN A 66 -1.45 5.76 -11.17
CA GLN A 66 -1.75 4.41 -11.65
C GLN A 66 -2.73 4.46 -12.82
N THR A 67 -2.41 3.78 -13.93
CA THR A 67 -3.27 3.71 -15.12
C THR A 67 -4.29 2.57 -15.06
N ALA A 68 -3.98 1.52 -14.29
CA ALA A 68 -4.83 0.35 -14.09
C ALA A 68 -4.86 -0.06 -12.60
N GLY A 69 -5.01 0.93 -11.70
CA GLY A 69 -5.05 0.70 -10.26
C GLY A 69 -6.15 -0.29 -9.88
N ARG A 70 -5.84 -1.19 -8.93
CA ARG A 70 -6.70 -2.29 -8.52
C ARG A 70 -7.16 -2.15 -7.07
N GLY A 71 -8.40 -2.53 -6.83
CA GLY A 71 -8.99 -2.76 -5.53
C GLY A 71 -9.49 -4.19 -5.40
N ARG A 72 -10.10 -4.54 -4.27
CA ARG A 72 -10.66 -5.86 -4.03
C ARG A 72 -11.84 -6.15 -4.98
N ASN A 73 -12.11 -7.44 -5.22
CA ASN A 73 -13.24 -7.93 -6.01
C ASN A 73 -13.32 -7.32 -7.42
N GLY A 74 -12.18 -7.01 -8.04
CA GLY A 74 -12.13 -6.43 -9.38
C GLY A 74 -12.50 -4.95 -9.46
N HIS A 75 -12.69 -4.26 -8.34
CA HIS A 75 -12.90 -2.82 -8.35
C HIS A 75 -11.65 -2.09 -8.84
N LYS A 76 -11.86 -0.98 -9.55
CA LYS A 76 -10.78 -0.11 -10.00
C LYS A 76 -10.43 0.91 -8.94
N TRP A 77 -9.12 1.12 -8.74
CA TRP A 77 -8.61 2.26 -8.00
C TRP A 77 -8.24 3.37 -8.97
N VAL A 78 -8.74 4.57 -8.74
CA VAL A 78 -8.45 5.75 -9.58
C VAL A 78 -7.52 6.67 -8.80
N SER A 79 -6.33 6.91 -9.31
CA SER A 79 -5.39 7.89 -8.77
C SER A 79 -5.36 9.16 -9.63
N GLN A 80 -5.21 10.30 -8.96
CA GLN A 80 -5.00 11.59 -9.60
C GLN A 80 -3.62 12.11 -9.22
N PRO A 81 -2.75 12.47 -10.21
CA PRO A 81 -1.41 12.98 -9.94
C PRO A 81 -1.42 14.14 -8.94
N GLY A 82 -0.53 14.08 -7.94
CA GLY A 82 -0.38 15.08 -6.90
C GLY A 82 -1.56 15.20 -5.93
N ARG A 83 -2.55 14.29 -5.99
CA ARG A 83 -3.73 14.32 -5.12
C ARG A 83 -3.98 13.04 -4.35
N CYS A 84 -3.33 11.97 -4.77
CA CYS A 84 -3.42 10.65 -4.15
C CYS A 84 -2.03 10.19 -3.74
N SER A 85 -1.95 9.39 -2.68
CA SER A 85 -0.78 8.58 -2.41
C SER A 85 -1.08 7.15 -2.87
N THR A 86 -0.20 6.58 -3.69
CA THR A 86 -0.29 5.18 -4.12
C THR A 86 1.05 4.51 -3.88
N MET A 87 1.08 3.66 -2.86
CA MET A 87 2.28 2.96 -2.41
C MET A 87 1.98 1.49 -2.18
N SER A 88 2.97 0.64 -2.42
CA SER A 88 2.95 -0.78 -2.09
C SER A 88 4.16 -1.11 -1.23
N TYR A 89 3.90 -1.72 -0.10
CA TYR A 89 4.90 -2.15 0.88
C TYR A 89 5.07 -3.65 0.74
N ALA A 90 6.21 -4.09 0.26
CA ALA A 90 6.57 -5.50 0.19
C ALA A 90 7.28 -5.89 1.49
N VAL A 91 6.72 -6.84 2.21
CA VAL A 91 7.21 -7.28 3.52
C VAL A 91 7.48 -8.77 3.46
N ARG A 92 8.69 -9.17 3.84
CA ARG A 92 9.08 -10.57 3.94
C ARG A 92 8.64 -11.15 5.28
N ILE A 93 7.93 -12.27 5.25
CA ILE A 93 7.44 -12.95 6.45
C ILE A 93 7.51 -14.47 6.28
N PRO A 94 7.58 -15.24 7.39
CA PRO A 94 7.50 -16.69 7.32
C PRO A 94 6.26 -17.19 6.61
N ARG A 95 6.42 -18.13 5.68
CA ARG A 95 5.31 -18.77 4.95
C ARG A 95 4.25 -19.31 5.91
N ALA A 96 4.69 -19.93 7.01
CA ALA A 96 3.79 -20.48 8.02
C ALA A 96 2.78 -19.43 8.55
N ILE A 97 3.21 -18.17 8.73
CA ILE A 97 2.33 -17.07 9.16
C ILE A 97 1.41 -16.64 8.02
N ALA A 98 1.97 -16.50 6.80
CA ALA A 98 1.21 -16.02 5.65
C ALA A 98 0.10 -16.98 5.20
N THR A 99 0.27 -18.27 5.42
CA THR A 99 -0.66 -19.33 4.96
C THR A 99 -1.53 -19.92 6.06
N ASP A 100 -1.29 -19.55 7.33
CA ASP A 100 -2.15 -19.98 8.44
C ASP A 100 -3.53 -19.29 8.35
N GLU A 101 -4.57 -20.08 8.12
CA GLU A 101 -5.95 -19.59 7.98
C GLU A 101 -6.46 -18.84 9.23
N SER A 102 -5.90 -19.14 10.41
CA SER A 102 -6.26 -18.45 11.65
C SER A 102 -5.62 -17.07 11.79
N VAL A 103 -4.55 -16.79 11.03
CA VAL A 103 -3.72 -15.58 11.15
C VAL A 103 -3.77 -14.71 9.91
N ASN A 104 -3.80 -15.29 8.71
CA ASN A 104 -3.62 -14.55 7.45
C ASN A 104 -4.65 -13.42 7.24
N GLY A 105 -5.87 -13.58 7.72
CA GLY A 105 -6.89 -12.53 7.71
C GLY A 105 -6.53 -11.31 8.55
N TRP A 106 -5.72 -11.48 9.61
CA TRP A 106 -5.29 -10.40 10.48
C TRP A 106 -4.20 -9.53 9.84
N LEU A 107 -3.42 -10.07 8.91
CA LEU A 107 -2.35 -9.32 8.23
C LEU A 107 -2.90 -8.09 7.52
N GLN A 108 -4.04 -8.22 6.85
CA GLN A 108 -4.72 -7.08 6.22
C GLN A 108 -5.23 -6.07 7.25
N MET A 109 -5.74 -6.53 8.39
CA MET A 109 -6.20 -5.67 9.49
C MET A 109 -5.05 -4.92 10.13
N ILE A 110 -3.93 -5.60 10.38
CA ILE A 110 -2.71 -4.98 10.91
C ILE A 110 -2.21 -3.87 9.96
N ALA A 111 -2.13 -4.15 8.65
CA ALA A 111 -1.77 -3.13 7.67
C ALA A 111 -2.70 -1.91 7.71
N GLY A 112 -4.01 -2.14 7.91
CA GLY A 112 -4.99 -1.06 8.10
C GLY A 112 -4.74 -0.24 9.36
N LEU A 113 -4.49 -0.89 10.49
CA LEU A 113 -4.19 -0.23 11.76
C LEU A 113 -2.89 0.57 11.70
N VAL A 114 -1.83 0.00 11.12
CA VAL A 114 -0.56 0.72 10.89
C VAL A 114 -0.76 1.94 9.99
N THR A 115 -1.62 1.82 8.97
CA THR A 115 -1.95 2.96 8.09
C THR A 115 -2.67 4.06 8.87
N LEU A 116 -3.62 3.73 9.76
CA LEU A 116 -4.28 4.71 10.62
C LEU A 116 -3.32 5.38 11.58
N ASP A 117 -2.46 4.59 12.22
CA ASP A 117 -1.46 5.09 13.17
C ASP A 117 -0.50 6.07 12.49
N ALA A 118 0.01 5.71 11.31
CA ALA A 118 0.86 6.59 10.51
C ALA A 118 0.16 7.89 10.11
N LEU A 119 -1.12 7.82 9.71
CA LEU A 119 -1.89 9.02 9.36
C LEU A 119 -2.13 9.93 10.58
N ASN A 120 -2.48 9.36 11.74
CA ASN A 120 -2.63 10.13 12.98
C ASN A 120 -1.31 10.77 13.40
N GLY A 121 -0.20 10.04 13.35
CA GLY A 121 1.12 10.59 13.64
C GLY A 121 1.51 11.73 12.70
N MET A 122 1.18 11.65 11.42
CA MET A 122 1.38 12.75 10.47
C MET A 122 0.52 13.97 10.82
N ILE A 123 -0.76 13.77 11.18
CA ILE A 123 -1.65 14.85 11.59
C ILE A 123 -1.06 15.60 12.79
N GLU A 124 -0.57 14.87 13.79
CA GLU A 124 0.05 15.44 14.98
C GLU A 124 1.36 16.17 14.64
N GLU A 125 2.26 15.54 13.86
CA GLU A 125 3.56 16.10 13.50
C GLU A 125 3.45 17.44 12.74
N TYR A 126 2.49 17.51 11.80
CA TYR A 126 2.29 18.70 10.98
C TYR A 126 1.28 19.69 11.56
N GLY A 127 0.75 19.41 12.75
CA GLY A 127 -0.23 20.27 13.42
C GLY A 127 -1.50 20.47 12.60
N ALA A 128 -1.90 19.47 11.81
CA ALA A 128 -3.11 19.53 11.03
C ALA A 128 -4.32 19.49 11.94
N ALA A 129 -5.22 20.45 11.80
CA ALA A 129 -6.47 20.46 12.54
C ALA A 129 -7.63 19.99 11.62
N PRO A 130 -8.54 19.16 12.13
CA PRO A 130 -9.71 18.79 11.36
C PRO A 130 -10.60 20.02 11.09
N ASN A 131 -11.17 20.09 9.89
CA ASN A 131 -12.11 21.15 9.53
C ASN A 131 -13.45 21.06 10.29
N GLN A 132 -13.67 19.94 10.98
CA GLN A 132 -14.89 19.66 11.77
C GLN A 132 -14.49 19.05 13.12
N PRO A 133 -15.19 19.40 14.22
CA PRO A 133 -14.77 19.04 15.58
C PRO A 133 -14.69 17.53 15.84
N ASP A 134 -15.47 16.71 15.15
CA ASP A 134 -15.58 15.26 15.37
C ASP A 134 -14.88 14.45 14.26
N CYS A 135 -13.82 15.00 13.64
CA CYS A 135 -13.07 14.30 12.62
C CYS A 135 -12.21 13.18 13.24
N SER A 136 -12.59 11.95 12.99
CA SER A 136 -11.78 10.78 13.29
C SER A 136 -11.46 10.01 12.02
N LEU A 137 -10.27 9.41 11.99
CA LEU A 137 -9.94 8.39 11.02
C LEU A 137 -10.46 7.05 11.51
N GLU A 138 -11.08 6.29 10.65
CA GLU A 138 -11.70 5.02 10.97
C GLU A 138 -11.27 3.94 9.99
N LEU A 139 -11.09 2.72 10.50
CA LEU A 139 -10.89 1.54 9.68
C LEU A 139 -12.23 0.82 9.50
N LYS A 140 -12.74 0.83 8.29
CA LYS A 140 -13.91 0.04 7.91
C LYS A 140 -13.45 -1.32 7.42
N TRP A 141 -13.81 -2.35 8.19
CA TRP A 141 -13.49 -3.72 7.82
C TRP A 141 -13.96 -4.04 6.40
N PRO A 142 -13.19 -4.80 5.60
CA PRO A 142 -11.90 -5.40 6.00
C PRO A 142 -10.68 -4.56 5.62
N ASN A 143 -10.80 -3.49 4.84
CA ASN A 143 -9.62 -2.88 4.19
C ASN A 143 -9.78 -1.41 3.80
N ASP A 144 -10.76 -0.70 4.31
CA ASP A 144 -11.02 0.67 3.89
C ASP A 144 -10.73 1.66 5.02
N VAL A 145 -10.06 2.76 4.69
CA VAL A 145 -9.82 3.89 5.58
C VAL A 145 -10.87 4.95 5.30
N PHE A 146 -11.53 5.41 6.33
CA PHE A 146 -12.58 6.43 6.27
C PHE A 146 -12.19 7.66 7.09
N CYS A 147 -12.75 8.81 6.69
CA CYS A 147 -12.77 10.05 7.44
C CYS A 147 -14.15 10.69 7.24
N HIS A 148 -14.85 11.02 8.31
CA HIS A 148 -16.23 11.55 8.29
C HIS A 148 -17.22 10.70 7.47
N GLY A 149 -17.15 9.40 7.59
CA GLY A 149 -18.00 8.50 6.79
C GLY A 149 -17.72 8.52 5.29
N LEU A 150 -16.67 9.22 4.84
CA LEU A 150 -16.20 9.23 3.46
C LEU A 150 -14.96 8.37 3.33
N LYS A 151 -14.87 7.60 2.25
CA LYS A 151 -13.71 6.76 1.97
C LYS A 151 -12.48 7.63 1.67
N LEU A 152 -11.51 7.63 2.58
CA LEU A 152 -10.21 8.26 2.40
C LEU A 152 -9.28 7.37 1.58
N GLY A 153 -9.33 6.06 1.79
CA GLY A 153 -8.43 5.14 1.12
C GLY A 153 -8.84 3.69 1.20
N GLY A 154 -8.00 2.84 0.68
CA GLY A 154 -8.17 1.40 0.75
C GLY A 154 -6.87 0.66 0.62
N LEU A 155 -6.86 -0.57 1.14
CA LEU A 155 -5.72 -1.46 1.12
C LEU A 155 -6.02 -2.72 0.30
N LEU A 156 -4.98 -3.25 -0.35
CA LEU A 156 -5.03 -4.51 -1.10
C LEU A 156 -3.75 -5.30 -0.85
N SER A 157 -3.87 -6.51 -0.30
CA SER A 157 -2.71 -7.39 -0.10
C SER A 157 -2.65 -8.48 -1.15
N GLU A 158 -1.44 -8.81 -1.59
CA GLU A 158 -1.14 -9.89 -2.52
C GLU A 158 0.06 -10.70 -2.00
N LEU A 159 -0.06 -12.03 -1.99
CA LEU A 159 1.01 -12.94 -1.61
C LEU A 159 1.89 -13.22 -2.82
N VAL A 160 3.20 -13.14 -2.64
CA VAL A 160 4.21 -13.43 -3.67
C VAL A 160 5.19 -14.45 -3.14
N ILE A 161 5.46 -15.48 -3.94
CA ILE A 161 6.53 -16.44 -3.66
C ILE A 161 7.75 -15.97 -4.47
N PRO A 162 8.83 -15.49 -3.81
CA PRO A 162 10.05 -15.11 -4.52
C PRO A 162 10.66 -16.35 -5.21
N PRO A 163 11.43 -16.15 -6.29
CA PRO A 163 12.17 -17.26 -6.89
C PRO A 163 13.16 -17.81 -5.84
N SER A 164 13.12 -19.13 -5.64
CA SER A 164 14.01 -19.81 -4.70
C SER A 164 15.47 -19.66 -5.11
N SER A 165 16.32 -19.29 -4.17
CA SER A 165 17.76 -19.14 -4.38
C SER A 165 18.48 -20.49 -4.44
N GLY A 166 17.77 -21.62 -4.30
CA GLY A 166 18.33 -22.96 -4.17
C GLY A 166 17.89 -23.93 -5.27
N THR A 167 18.82 -24.82 -5.65
CA THR A 167 18.61 -25.93 -6.61
C THR A 167 17.90 -27.14 -5.97
N GLY A 168 17.20 -26.95 -4.85
CA GLY A 168 16.47 -28.00 -4.13
C GLY A 168 15.08 -28.22 -4.69
N THR A 169 14.69 -29.48 -4.91
CA THR A 169 13.40 -29.92 -5.44
C THR A 169 12.28 -29.92 -4.42
N ASP A 170 12.55 -29.54 -3.19
CA ASP A 170 11.56 -29.38 -2.12
C ASP A 170 11.49 -27.90 -1.73
N ALA A 171 10.39 -27.23 -2.10
CA ALA A 171 10.02 -25.94 -1.51
C ALA A 171 9.70 -26.25 -0.03
N ASP A 172 10.72 -26.11 0.83
CA ASP A 172 10.59 -26.37 2.25
C ASP A 172 9.50 -25.45 2.82
N ALA A 173 8.67 -25.99 3.71
CA ALA A 173 7.61 -25.27 4.40
C ALA A 173 8.14 -24.08 5.23
N ASP A 174 9.44 -23.97 5.37
CA ASP A 174 10.18 -22.94 6.12
C ASP A 174 10.63 -21.75 5.27
N ASP A 175 10.41 -21.77 3.93
CA ASP A 175 10.76 -20.65 3.08
C ASP A 175 9.89 -19.43 3.38
N ASP A 176 10.51 -18.26 3.50
CA ASP A 176 9.80 -17.00 3.61
C ASP A 176 9.05 -16.66 2.31
N VAL A 177 7.97 -15.92 2.47
CA VAL A 177 7.19 -15.35 1.37
C VAL A 177 7.15 -13.83 1.50
N VAL A 178 6.73 -13.15 0.46
CA VAL A 178 6.54 -11.70 0.50
C VAL A 178 5.05 -11.39 0.40
N ILE A 179 4.57 -10.54 1.30
CA ILE A 179 3.24 -9.93 1.14
C ILE A 179 3.42 -8.50 0.67
N VAL A 180 2.74 -8.17 -0.42
CA VAL A 180 2.67 -6.82 -0.97
C VAL A 180 1.39 -6.16 -0.48
N PHE A 181 1.50 -5.16 0.40
CA PHE A 181 0.39 -4.36 0.91
C PHE A 181 0.28 -3.07 0.11
N GLY A 182 -0.66 -2.99 -0.82
CA GLY A 182 -0.98 -1.77 -1.53
C GLY A 182 -1.84 -0.84 -0.67
N VAL A 183 -1.43 0.40 -0.55
CA VAL A 183 -2.14 1.46 0.17
C VAL A 183 -2.42 2.60 -0.79
N GLY A 184 -3.71 2.84 -1.08
CA GLY A 184 -4.16 3.98 -1.86
C GLY A 184 -4.91 4.97 -0.98
N LEU A 185 -4.46 6.24 -0.97
CA LEU A 185 -5.08 7.31 -0.17
C LEU A 185 -5.43 8.51 -1.03
N ASN A 186 -6.61 9.08 -0.80
CA ASN A 186 -7.10 10.29 -1.46
C ASN A 186 -6.81 11.49 -0.55
N LEU A 187 -5.69 12.18 -0.77
CA LEU A 187 -5.19 13.21 0.15
C LEU A 187 -5.69 14.63 -0.18
N ALA A 188 -5.94 14.94 -1.44
CA ALA A 188 -6.29 16.29 -1.88
C ALA A 188 -7.42 16.30 -2.94
N LEU A 189 -8.35 15.38 -2.83
CA LEU A 189 -9.57 15.41 -3.63
C LEU A 189 -10.49 16.45 -3.02
N GLY A 190 -10.47 17.71 -3.50
CA GLY A 190 -11.44 18.71 -3.08
C GLY A 190 -12.86 18.13 -3.02
N ALA A 191 -13.93 18.89 -2.82
CA ALA A 191 -15.33 18.44 -2.63
C ALA A 191 -15.90 17.50 -3.73
N CYS A 192 -15.07 16.90 -4.56
CA CYS A 192 -15.45 15.91 -5.55
C CYS A 192 -15.68 14.58 -4.83
N ARG A 193 -16.91 14.25 -4.56
CA ARG A 193 -17.33 12.94 -4.05
C ARG A 193 -16.86 11.86 -5.03
N LEU A 194 -15.93 11.02 -4.60
CA LEU A 194 -15.72 9.77 -5.29
C LEU A 194 -17.02 8.97 -5.18
N PRO A 195 -17.51 8.39 -6.27
CA PRO A 195 -18.65 7.50 -6.19
C PRO A 195 -18.21 6.29 -5.34
N THR A 196 -18.70 6.25 -4.10
CA THR A 196 -18.66 5.02 -3.31
C THR A 196 -19.60 4.04 -3.99
N PRO A 197 -19.14 2.86 -4.43
CA PRO A 197 -20.07 1.82 -4.81
C PRO A 197 -20.94 1.54 -3.58
N GLN A 198 -22.24 1.77 -3.71
CA GLN A 198 -23.19 1.36 -2.69
C GLN A 198 -23.12 -0.17 -2.63
N SER A 199 -22.71 -0.71 -1.48
CA SER A 199 -22.85 -2.12 -1.18
C SER A 199 -24.34 -2.42 -1.09
N THR A 200 -24.87 -3.09 -2.10
CA THR A 200 -26.10 -3.87 -1.99
C THR A 200 -25.89 -5.10 -1.12
#